data_abb89ee3048186ad1b85b3951aade2ce
#
_entry.id   abb89ee3048186ad1b85b3951aade2ce
#
_cell.length_a   1.000
_cell.length_b   1.000
_cell.length_c   1.000
_cell.angle_alpha   90.00
_cell.angle_beta   90.00
_cell.angle_gamma   90.00
#
_symmetry.space_group_name_H-M   'P 1'
#
loop_
_entity.id
_entity.type
_entity.pdbx_description
1 polymer ?
#
loop_
_entity_poly.entity_id
_entity_poly.type
_entity_poly.pdbx_seq_one_letter_code
_entity_poly.pdbx_strand_id
1 'polypeptide(L)'
;MKIRIDLTKKDADIAAFKKSLPKGEWSKNVVQIMNAAMRDRVADIPMQFTIEALDGKIPTKISLPEKLAERFCEKFGYKKGNFSTGIKIEIRKCIRKNLKISSVKRFSSAEITAAFDEAFHRISEKGEMLDGRRDKNERVQREYRWAFNAMLETLTNSTKKGN
;
A
#
# COMPACT_ATOMS: atom_id res chain seq x y z
N MET A 1 -7.90 -3.45 -28.03
CA MET A 1 -6.50 -2.96 -27.88
C MET A 1 -5.78 -3.69 -26.75
N LYS A 2 -4.52 -4.06 -26.93
CA LYS A 2 -3.66 -4.63 -25.85
C LYS A 2 -2.68 -3.58 -25.37
N ILE A 3 -2.64 -3.34 -24.07
CA ILE A 3 -1.75 -2.36 -23.45
C ILE A 3 -0.79 -3.08 -22.52
N ARG A 4 0.48 -2.67 -22.54
CA ARG A 4 1.48 -3.11 -21.58
C ARG A 4 1.59 -2.07 -20.45
N ILE A 5 1.48 -2.53 -19.22
CA ILE A 5 1.75 -1.75 -18.02
C ILE A 5 2.88 -2.42 -17.27
N ASP A 6 3.95 -1.67 -17.01
CA ASP A 6 5.05 -2.16 -16.21
C ASP A 6 4.79 -1.80 -14.74
N LEU A 7 4.64 -2.81 -13.89
CA LEU A 7 4.54 -2.64 -12.44
C LEU A 7 5.94 -2.61 -11.83
N THR A 8 6.20 -1.63 -11.01
CA THR A 8 7.50 -1.39 -10.35
C THR A 8 7.34 -1.56 -8.83
N LYS A 9 8.41 -1.41 -8.06
CA LYS A 9 8.37 -1.43 -6.59
C LYS A 9 7.28 -0.54 -5.99
N LYS A 10 6.96 0.58 -6.65
CA LYS A 10 5.88 1.51 -6.24
C LYS A 10 4.46 0.98 -6.52
N ASP A 11 4.33 -0.11 -7.24
CA ASP A 11 3.05 -0.69 -7.68
C ASP A 11 2.79 -2.05 -6.98
N ALA A 12 3.36 -2.27 -5.79
CA ALA A 12 3.23 -3.51 -5.04
C ALA A 12 1.76 -3.85 -4.72
N ASP A 13 0.95 -2.83 -4.43
CA ASP A 13 -0.49 -2.93 -4.22
C ASP A 13 -1.23 -3.46 -5.47
N ILE A 14 -0.89 -2.94 -6.64
CA ILE A 14 -1.48 -3.37 -7.91
C ILE A 14 -1.04 -4.79 -8.27
N ALA A 15 0.22 -5.13 -8.00
CA ALA A 15 0.75 -6.47 -8.25
C ALA A 15 0.07 -7.51 -7.35
N ALA A 16 -0.11 -7.21 -6.06
CA ALA A 16 -0.84 -8.04 -5.11
C ALA A 16 -2.30 -8.22 -5.52
N PHE A 17 -2.99 -7.16 -5.90
CA PHE A 17 -4.35 -7.23 -6.43
C PHE A 17 -4.42 -8.14 -7.65
N LYS A 18 -3.54 -7.96 -8.63
CA LYS A 18 -3.49 -8.83 -9.82
C LYS A 18 -3.27 -10.30 -9.44
N LYS A 19 -2.38 -10.60 -8.48
CA LYS A 19 -2.07 -11.96 -8.00
C LYS A 19 -3.27 -12.60 -7.30
N SER A 20 -4.11 -11.82 -6.63
CA SER A 20 -5.31 -12.29 -5.93
C SER A 20 -6.47 -12.68 -6.86
N LEU A 21 -6.44 -12.21 -8.11
CA LEU A 21 -7.49 -12.49 -9.07
C LEU A 21 -7.33 -13.86 -9.74
N PRO A 22 -8.44 -14.55 -10.05
CA PRO A 22 -8.40 -15.74 -10.87
C PRO A 22 -7.74 -15.51 -12.23
N LYS A 23 -7.14 -16.55 -12.79
CA LYS A 23 -6.49 -16.48 -14.11
C LYS A 23 -7.48 -15.98 -15.17
N GLY A 24 -7.09 -14.93 -15.90
CA GLY A 24 -7.91 -14.33 -16.97
C GLY A 24 -8.81 -13.17 -16.51
N GLU A 25 -9.05 -12.99 -15.21
CA GLU A 25 -9.95 -11.95 -14.71
C GLU A 25 -9.31 -10.56 -14.64
N TRP A 26 -7.99 -10.45 -14.75
CA TRP A 26 -7.28 -9.18 -14.63
C TRP A 26 -7.82 -8.09 -15.56
N SER A 27 -7.91 -8.38 -16.87
CA SER A 27 -8.38 -7.40 -17.84
C SER A 27 -9.85 -7.02 -17.63
N LYS A 28 -10.71 -7.97 -17.25
CA LYS A 28 -12.13 -7.72 -16.96
C LYS A 28 -12.29 -6.78 -15.77
N ASN A 29 -11.54 -7.02 -14.68
CA ASN A 29 -11.57 -6.14 -13.50
C ASN A 29 -11.06 -4.73 -13.82
N VAL A 30 -10.00 -4.59 -14.61
CA VAL A 30 -9.53 -3.27 -15.04
C VAL A 30 -10.56 -2.56 -15.89
N VAL A 31 -11.24 -3.25 -16.82
CA VAL A 31 -12.34 -2.68 -17.60
C VAL A 31 -13.49 -2.21 -16.71
N GLN A 32 -13.84 -3.00 -15.68
CA GLN A 32 -14.88 -2.62 -14.71
C GLN A 32 -14.47 -1.36 -13.93
N ILE A 33 -13.22 -1.28 -13.48
CA ILE A 33 -12.68 -0.11 -12.79
C ILE A 33 -12.74 1.14 -13.68
N MET A 34 -12.31 1.03 -14.93
CA MET A 34 -12.35 2.14 -15.87
C MET A 34 -13.78 2.58 -16.18
N ASN A 35 -14.73 1.65 -16.37
CA ASN A 35 -16.13 1.98 -16.58
C ASN A 35 -16.75 2.68 -15.36
N ALA A 36 -16.39 2.30 -14.14
CA ALA A 36 -16.83 2.98 -12.94
C ALA A 36 -16.26 4.41 -12.89
N ALA A 37 -14.95 4.58 -13.16
CA ALA A 37 -14.30 5.89 -13.22
C ALA A 37 -14.93 6.80 -14.28
N MET A 38 -15.34 6.25 -15.42
CA MET A 38 -16.07 6.99 -16.46
C MET A 38 -17.41 7.56 -15.98
N ARG A 39 -17.98 6.98 -14.91
CA ARG A 39 -19.23 7.44 -14.26
C ARG A 39 -18.97 8.19 -12.95
N ASP A 40 -17.75 8.65 -12.73
CA ASP A 40 -17.29 9.31 -11.49
C ASP A 40 -17.51 8.46 -10.23
N ARG A 41 -17.40 7.15 -10.37
CA ARG A 41 -17.56 6.17 -9.29
C ARG A 41 -16.31 5.32 -9.14
N VAL A 42 -16.13 4.76 -7.95
CA VAL A 42 -15.12 3.74 -7.70
C VAL A 42 -15.80 2.38 -7.81
N ALA A 43 -15.23 1.47 -8.59
CA ALA A 43 -15.77 0.12 -8.73
C ALA A 43 -15.90 -0.58 -7.36
N ASP A 44 -16.96 -1.38 -7.22
CA ASP A 44 -17.14 -2.22 -6.05
C ASP A 44 -16.70 -3.65 -6.42
N ILE A 45 -15.47 -3.97 -6.04
CA ILE A 45 -14.85 -5.27 -6.32
C ILE A 45 -14.35 -5.80 -4.97
N PRO A 46 -14.95 -6.89 -4.45
CA PRO A 46 -14.48 -7.49 -3.21
C PRO A 46 -12.99 -7.86 -3.30
N MET A 47 -12.20 -7.39 -2.35
CA MET A 47 -10.75 -7.58 -2.33
C MET A 47 -10.29 -8.07 -0.97
N GLN A 48 -9.48 -9.13 -0.98
CA GLN A 48 -8.78 -9.62 0.20
C GLN A 48 -7.42 -10.15 -0.24
N PHE A 49 -6.36 -9.42 0.08
CA PHE A 49 -4.98 -9.83 -0.21
C PHE A 49 -4.01 -9.06 0.69
N THR A 50 -2.81 -9.61 0.84
CA THR A 50 -1.70 -8.97 1.53
C THR A 50 -0.79 -8.29 0.52
N ILE A 51 -0.32 -7.09 0.83
CA ILE A 51 0.64 -6.36 0.00
C ILE A 51 2.04 -6.76 0.44
N GLU A 52 2.75 -7.47 -0.45
CA GLU A 52 4.15 -7.83 -0.27
C GLU A 52 5.05 -6.87 -1.07
N ALA A 53 6.27 -6.68 -0.61
CA ALA A 53 7.25 -5.89 -1.37
C ALA A 53 7.48 -6.53 -2.76
N LEU A 54 7.51 -5.70 -3.78
CA LEU A 54 7.76 -6.14 -5.14
C LEU A 54 9.24 -5.97 -5.48
N ASP A 55 9.91 -7.08 -5.78
CA ASP A 55 11.27 -7.06 -6.29
C ASP A 55 11.29 -6.97 -7.82
N GLY A 56 11.87 -5.86 -8.31
CA GLY A 56 12.04 -5.65 -9.75
C GLY A 56 10.84 -5.05 -10.46
N LYS A 57 10.72 -5.37 -11.75
CA LYS A 57 9.71 -4.85 -12.68
C LYS A 57 8.91 -6.00 -13.27
N ILE A 58 7.59 -5.96 -13.12
CA ILE A 58 6.68 -6.98 -13.68
C ILE A 58 5.94 -6.41 -14.88
N PRO A 59 6.23 -6.86 -16.11
CA PRO A 59 5.46 -6.48 -17.28
C PRO A 59 4.07 -7.12 -17.23
N THR A 60 3.05 -6.29 -17.36
CA THR A 60 1.66 -6.74 -17.29
C THR A 60 0.90 -6.29 -18.52
N LYS A 61 0.20 -7.22 -19.16
CA LYS A 61 -0.66 -6.93 -20.32
C LYS A 61 -2.11 -6.80 -19.87
N ILE A 62 -2.81 -5.81 -20.42
CA ILE A 62 -4.25 -5.59 -20.23
C ILE A 62 -4.91 -5.54 -21.59
N SER A 63 -5.99 -6.27 -21.75
CA SER A 63 -6.84 -6.20 -22.94
C SER A 63 -8.01 -5.26 -22.66
N LEU A 64 -8.13 -4.17 -23.42
CA LEU A 64 -9.16 -3.15 -23.27
C LEU A 64 -9.94 -2.95 -24.55
N PRO A 65 -11.26 -2.66 -24.49
CA PRO A 65 -12.02 -2.13 -25.63
C PRO A 65 -11.42 -0.78 -26.05
N GLU A 66 -11.19 -0.61 -27.35
CA GLU A 66 -10.54 0.60 -27.90
C GLU A 66 -11.36 1.86 -27.59
N LYS A 67 -12.66 1.83 -27.83
CA LYS A 67 -13.58 2.92 -27.51
C LYS A 67 -13.55 3.33 -26.02
N LEU A 68 -13.34 2.37 -25.10
CA LEU A 68 -13.22 2.69 -23.68
C LEU A 68 -11.91 3.42 -23.40
N ALA A 69 -10.82 2.99 -24.01
CA ALA A 69 -9.52 3.61 -23.84
C ALA A 69 -9.51 5.06 -24.37
N GLU A 70 -10.08 5.30 -25.54
CA GLU A 70 -10.22 6.63 -26.14
C GLU A 70 -11.03 7.57 -25.22
N ARG A 71 -12.23 7.16 -24.85
CA ARG A 71 -13.10 7.96 -23.97
C ARG A 71 -12.48 8.23 -22.61
N PHE A 72 -11.71 7.27 -22.06
CA PHE A 72 -11.00 7.45 -20.81
C PHE A 72 -9.89 8.50 -20.95
N CYS A 73 -9.13 8.46 -22.05
CA CYS A 73 -8.13 9.48 -22.35
C CYS A 73 -8.73 10.87 -22.49
N GLU A 74 -9.85 10.99 -23.23
CA GLU A 74 -10.57 12.25 -23.41
C GLU A 74 -11.07 12.82 -22.08
N LYS A 75 -11.79 11.99 -21.30
CA LYS A 75 -12.36 12.43 -20.01
C LYS A 75 -11.32 12.92 -19.02
N PHE A 76 -10.19 12.22 -18.90
CA PHE A 76 -9.17 12.49 -17.90
C PHE A 76 -7.96 13.27 -18.44
N GLY A 77 -7.95 13.66 -19.70
CA GLY A 77 -6.86 14.41 -20.33
C GLY A 77 -5.56 13.60 -20.47
N TYR A 78 -5.63 12.27 -20.47
CA TYR A 78 -4.43 11.44 -20.62
C TYR A 78 -3.99 11.36 -22.09
N LYS A 79 -2.71 11.68 -22.32
CA LYS A 79 -2.05 11.42 -23.61
C LYS A 79 -1.58 9.97 -23.68
N LYS A 80 -1.31 9.47 -24.89
CA LYS A 80 -0.89 8.08 -25.14
C LYS A 80 0.28 7.63 -24.23
N GLY A 81 1.21 8.51 -23.88
CA GLY A 81 2.34 8.21 -22.98
C GLY A 81 1.97 8.07 -21.51
N ASN A 82 0.89 8.70 -21.05
CA ASN A 82 0.49 8.73 -19.62
C ASN A 82 -0.73 7.87 -19.31
N PHE A 83 -1.27 7.18 -20.30
CA PHE A 83 -2.48 6.37 -20.16
C PHE A 83 -2.31 5.24 -19.12
N SER A 84 -1.15 4.56 -19.11
CA SER A 84 -0.84 3.53 -18.12
C SER A 84 -0.84 4.07 -16.69
N THR A 85 -0.37 5.30 -16.50
CA THR A 85 -0.40 5.98 -15.19
C THR A 85 -1.83 6.24 -14.75
N GLY A 86 -2.70 6.71 -15.66
CA GLY A 86 -4.12 6.91 -15.39
C GLY A 86 -4.82 5.64 -14.93
N ILE A 87 -4.59 4.53 -15.61
CA ILE A 87 -5.13 3.23 -15.21
C ILE A 87 -4.65 2.83 -13.81
N LYS A 88 -3.36 3.00 -13.51
CA LYS A 88 -2.81 2.69 -12.18
C LYS A 88 -3.45 3.53 -11.07
N ILE A 89 -3.74 4.81 -11.34
CA ILE A 89 -4.42 5.69 -10.38
C ILE A 89 -5.81 5.15 -10.06
N GLU A 90 -6.60 4.78 -11.06
CA GLU A 90 -7.96 4.28 -10.85
C GLU A 90 -7.96 2.90 -10.17
N ILE A 91 -7.01 2.02 -10.48
CA ILE A 91 -6.85 0.75 -9.77
C ILE A 91 -6.55 1.00 -8.28
N ARG A 92 -5.65 1.95 -7.95
CA ARG A 92 -5.35 2.29 -6.56
C ARG A 92 -6.54 2.88 -5.80
N LYS A 93 -7.35 3.73 -6.44
CA LYS A 93 -8.61 4.21 -5.85
C LYS A 93 -9.53 3.04 -5.49
N CYS A 94 -9.66 2.08 -6.42
CA CYS A 94 -10.46 0.88 -6.21
C CYS A 94 -9.90 0.01 -5.06
N ILE A 95 -8.58 -0.22 -5.03
CA ILE A 95 -7.94 -0.96 -3.94
C ILE A 95 -8.20 -0.28 -2.60
N ARG A 96 -7.96 1.02 -2.49
CA ARG A 96 -8.16 1.77 -1.24
C ARG A 96 -9.59 1.71 -0.70
N LYS A 97 -10.58 1.69 -1.60
CA LYS A 97 -11.99 1.60 -1.22
C LYS A 97 -12.37 0.19 -0.75
N ASN A 98 -11.91 -0.84 -1.46
CA ASN A 98 -12.48 -2.18 -1.38
C ASN A 98 -11.57 -3.18 -0.65
N LEU A 99 -10.26 -2.88 -0.52
CA LEU A 99 -9.38 -3.76 0.22
C LEU A 99 -9.83 -3.78 1.68
N LYS A 100 -10.52 -4.85 2.05
CA LYS A 100 -10.70 -5.16 3.45
C LYS A 100 -9.33 -5.54 3.98
N ILE A 101 -8.70 -4.60 4.66
CA ILE A 101 -7.51 -4.88 5.44
C ILE A 101 -7.97 -5.80 6.57
N SER A 102 -7.99 -7.10 6.27
CA SER A 102 -8.44 -8.14 7.19
C SER A 102 -7.49 -8.33 8.38
N SER A 103 -6.50 -7.46 8.51
CA SER A 103 -5.60 -7.44 9.65
C SER A 103 -4.73 -6.18 9.72
N VAL A 104 -5.29 -4.99 9.63
CA VAL A 104 -4.77 -3.99 10.54
C VAL A 104 -5.36 -4.38 11.88
N LYS A 105 -4.63 -5.14 12.67
CA LYS A 105 -4.91 -5.25 14.09
C LYS A 105 -4.96 -3.80 14.56
N ARG A 106 -6.15 -3.27 14.81
CA ARG A 106 -6.32 -1.95 15.39
C ARG A 106 -5.89 -2.13 16.83
N PHE A 107 -4.68 -1.71 17.12
CA PHE A 107 -4.23 -1.68 18.49
C PHE A 107 -5.09 -0.68 19.25
N SER A 108 -5.61 -1.09 20.39
CA SER A 108 -6.28 -0.17 21.33
C SER A 108 -5.26 0.85 21.85
N SER A 109 -5.72 1.99 22.31
CA SER A 109 -4.84 2.97 22.94
C SER A 109 -4.04 2.35 24.10
N ALA A 110 -4.63 1.42 24.85
CA ALA A 110 -3.95 0.71 25.93
C ALA A 110 -2.81 -0.18 25.41
N GLU A 111 -2.99 -0.92 24.30
CA GLU A 111 -1.92 -1.73 23.70
C GLU A 111 -0.78 -0.87 23.16
N ILE A 112 -1.10 0.28 22.57
CA ILE A 112 -0.11 1.24 22.07
C ILE A 112 0.69 1.81 23.24
N THR A 113 0.02 2.25 24.31
CA THR A 113 0.67 2.79 25.52
C THR A 113 1.57 1.74 26.17
N ALA A 114 1.07 0.52 26.37
CA ALA A 114 1.86 -0.57 26.97
C ALA A 114 3.10 -0.93 26.12
N ALA A 115 2.96 -0.96 24.79
CA ALA A 115 4.08 -1.22 23.89
C ALA A 115 5.11 -0.07 23.90
N PHE A 116 4.65 1.17 24.05
CA PHE A 116 5.50 2.35 24.19
C PHE A 116 6.29 2.31 25.52
N ASP A 117 5.62 2.03 26.62
CA ASP A 117 6.23 1.95 27.96
C ASP A 117 7.27 0.81 28.01
N GLU A 118 6.96 -0.36 27.45
CA GLU A 118 7.91 -1.47 27.35
C GLU A 118 9.14 -1.12 26.48
N ALA A 119 8.91 -0.44 25.34
CA ALA A 119 9.99 0.00 24.48
C ALA A 119 10.89 1.02 25.17
N PHE A 120 10.29 1.96 25.89
CA PHE A 120 11.01 2.99 26.64
C PHE A 120 11.83 2.40 27.78
N HIS A 121 11.28 1.42 28.48
CA HIS A 121 11.96 0.72 29.57
C HIS A 121 13.19 -0.05 29.05
N ARG A 122 13.06 -0.77 27.93
CA ARG A 122 14.20 -1.47 27.29
C ARG A 122 15.33 -0.52 26.85
N ILE A 123 14.98 0.67 26.34
CA ILE A 123 15.98 1.68 25.94
C ILE A 123 16.69 2.23 27.19
N SER A 124 15.95 2.49 28.27
CA SER A 124 16.45 2.99 29.52
C SER A 124 17.39 1.98 30.22
N GLU A 125 17.02 0.69 30.24
CA GLU A 125 17.83 -0.37 30.87
C GLU A 125 19.15 -0.64 30.15
N LYS A 126 19.18 -0.49 28.83
CA LYS A 126 20.40 -0.74 28.04
C LYS A 126 21.45 0.37 28.16
N GLY A 127 21.17 1.42 28.94
CA GLY A 127 22.14 2.49 29.20
C GLY A 127 22.61 3.24 27.93
N GLU A 128 21.91 3.07 26.83
CA GLU A 128 22.21 3.73 25.55
C GLU A 128 21.78 5.22 25.56
N MET A 129 22.02 5.88 26.69
CA MET A 129 21.95 7.34 26.78
C MET A 129 23.06 7.92 25.90
N LEU A 130 22.67 8.44 24.77
CA LEU A 130 23.55 9.09 23.80
C LEU A 130 24.37 10.18 24.48
N ASP A 131 25.69 10.08 24.33
CA ASP A 131 26.69 11.03 24.82
C ASP A 131 26.27 12.48 24.55
N GLY A 132 26.29 13.31 25.59
CA GLY A 132 25.67 14.64 25.69
C GLY A 132 26.22 15.75 24.80
N ARG A 133 26.94 15.44 23.71
CA ARG A 133 27.66 16.42 22.85
C ARG A 133 26.97 16.77 21.53
N ARG A 134 25.73 16.34 21.27
CA ARG A 134 25.02 16.63 20.03
C ARG A 134 23.79 17.52 20.24
N ASP A 135 23.47 18.33 19.22
CA ASP A 135 22.36 19.25 19.21
C ASP A 135 21.08 18.62 19.79
N LYS A 136 20.44 19.31 20.76
CA LYS A 136 19.25 18.85 21.47
C LYS A 136 18.15 18.36 20.52
N ASN A 137 17.98 19.00 19.36
CA ASN A 137 16.95 18.66 18.40
C ASN A 137 17.24 17.33 17.68
N GLU A 138 18.49 17.06 17.29
CA GLU A 138 18.86 15.78 16.67
C GLU A 138 18.78 14.63 17.67
N ARG A 139 19.11 14.87 18.93
CA ARG A 139 18.98 13.90 20.02
C ARG A 139 17.53 13.50 20.22
N VAL A 140 16.64 14.48 20.39
CA VAL A 140 15.20 14.25 20.60
C VAL A 140 14.59 13.48 19.41
N GLN A 141 14.87 13.89 18.16
CA GLN A 141 14.39 13.19 16.98
C GLN A 141 14.89 11.76 16.89
N ARG A 142 16.10 11.46 17.33
CA ARG A 142 16.68 10.12 17.33
C ARG A 142 16.05 9.24 18.40
N GLU A 143 15.83 9.77 19.60
CA GLU A 143 15.15 9.08 20.71
C GLU A 143 13.70 8.74 20.33
N TYR A 144 12.95 9.67 19.73
CA TYR A 144 11.60 9.39 19.23
C TYR A 144 11.59 8.31 18.14
N ARG A 145 12.53 8.36 17.21
CA ARG A 145 12.64 7.36 16.14
C ARG A 145 12.95 5.97 16.70
N TRP A 146 13.80 5.88 17.72
CA TRP A 146 14.12 4.66 18.40
C TRP A 146 12.94 4.09 19.19
N ALA A 147 12.28 4.91 19.99
CA ALA A 147 11.09 4.53 20.73
C ALA A 147 9.97 4.04 19.78
N PHE A 148 9.77 4.73 18.66
CA PHE A 148 8.79 4.35 17.65
C PHE A 148 9.12 2.99 17.00
N ASN A 149 10.37 2.76 16.60
CA ASN A 149 10.79 1.49 16.02
C ASN A 149 10.67 0.33 17.02
N ALA A 150 11.08 0.53 18.28
CA ALA A 150 10.96 -0.47 19.32
C ALA A 150 9.48 -0.78 19.64
N MET A 151 8.60 0.21 19.60
CA MET A 151 7.16 0.02 19.73
C MET A 151 6.61 -0.82 18.55
N LEU A 152 7.01 -0.52 17.31
CA LEU A 152 6.59 -1.30 16.14
C LEU A 152 7.05 -2.76 16.23
N GLU A 153 8.28 -3.01 16.70
CA GLU A 153 8.79 -4.37 16.90
C GLU A 153 7.99 -5.12 17.97
N THR A 154 7.67 -4.47 19.08
CA THR A 154 6.86 -5.07 20.14
C THR A 154 5.48 -5.45 19.65
N LEU A 155 4.83 -4.56 18.91
CA LEU A 155 3.52 -4.79 18.32
C LEU A 155 3.54 -5.91 17.27
N THR A 156 4.58 -5.99 16.43
CA THR A 156 4.73 -7.04 15.42
C THR A 156 5.06 -8.41 16.03
N ASN A 157 5.83 -8.45 17.10
CA ASN A 157 6.19 -9.70 17.78
C ASN A 157 5.03 -10.26 18.61
N SER A 158 4.19 -9.42 19.21
CA SER A 158 2.98 -9.85 19.91
C SER A 158 1.96 -10.52 18.97
N THR A 159 1.95 -10.15 17.68
CA THR A 159 1.10 -10.80 16.66
C THR A 159 1.59 -12.20 16.27
N LYS A 160 2.89 -12.49 16.39
CA LYS A 160 3.47 -13.81 16.06
C LYS A 160 3.27 -14.85 17.17
N LYS A 161 3.05 -14.44 18.43
CA LYS A 161 2.84 -15.33 19.57
C LYS A 161 1.37 -15.72 19.80
N GLY A 162 0.44 -15.19 19.04
CA GLY A 162 -1.00 -15.41 19.17
C GLY A 162 -1.64 -16.25 18.06
N ASN A 163 -0.82 -16.95 17.24
CA ASN A 163 -1.28 -17.94 16.26
C ASN A 163 -0.82 -19.33 16.63
#